data_24a939459c75f2fca3bdc8bc22ca1742
#
_entry.id   24a939459c75f2fca3bdc8bc22ca1742
#
_cell.length_a   1.000
_cell.length_b   1.000
_cell.length_c   1.000
_cell.angle_alpha   90.00
_cell.angle_beta   90.00
_cell.angle_gamma   90.00
#
_symmetry.space_group_name_H-M   'P 1'
#
loop_
_entity.id
_entity.type
_entity.pdbx_description
1 polymer ?
#
loop_
_entity_poly.entity_id
_entity_poly.type
_entity_poly.pdbx_seq_one_letter_code
_entity_poly.pdbx_strand_id
1 'polypeptide(L)'
;MKALVDTCIIVDFLQAREPFAESARAVLRAAASELCLCCITAKSATDIYYLTHRCTHNDKESRSKLEQLLSVARMLDSAADDVLRAIPSEISDFEDAVMIETAVRSGMDCIITRNTKDYARSVIPVYTPKQFVRLLEQEG
;
A
#
# COMPACT_ATOMS: atom_id res chain seq x y z
N MET A 1 -5.44 -0.78 -13.96
CA MET A 1 -5.79 -0.06 -12.72
C MET A 1 -4.54 0.20 -11.89
N LYS A 2 -4.40 1.39 -11.35
CA LYS A 2 -3.25 1.81 -10.53
C LYS A 2 -3.71 1.92 -9.08
N ALA A 3 -3.12 1.14 -8.20
CA ALA A 3 -3.52 1.07 -6.79
C ALA A 3 -2.34 1.41 -5.87
N LEU A 4 -2.59 2.32 -4.93
CA LEU A 4 -1.66 2.55 -3.83
C LEU A 4 -1.97 1.58 -2.70
N VAL A 5 -0.98 0.77 -2.32
CA VAL A 5 -1.14 -0.28 -1.32
C VAL A 5 -0.64 0.22 0.03
N ASP A 6 -1.51 0.17 1.04
CA ASP A 6 -1.17 0.57 2.40
C ASP A 6 -0.10 -0.36 2.99
N THR A 7 0.75 0.20 3.83
CA THR A 7 1.83 -0.51 4.51
C THR A 7 1.37 -1.79 5.20
N CYS A 8 0.19 -1.78 5.84
CA CYS A 8 -0.32 -2.95 6.55
C CYS A 8 -0.50 -4.17 5.63
N ILE A 9 -0.90 -3.96 4.38
CA ILE A 9 -1.09 -5.05 3.40
C ILE A 9 0.28 -5.67 3.04
N ILE A 10 1.27 -4.84 2.81
CA ILE A 10 2.62 -5.30 2.48
C ILE A 10 3.22 -6.11 3.63
N VAL A 11 3.06 -5.62 4.86
CA VAL A 11 3.57 -6.32 6.05
C VAL A 11 2.81 -7.63 6.28
N ASP A 12 1.50 -7.66 6.05
CA ASP A 12 0.70 -8.90 6.13
C ASP A 12 1.25 -9.96 5.17
N PHE A 13 1.65 -9.55 3.97
CA PHE A 13 2.27 -10.44 3.01
C PHE A 13 3.67 -10.90 3.47
N LEU A 14 4.55 -9.96 3.79
CA LEU A 14 5.95 -10.26 4.11
C LEU A 14 6.09 -11.10 5.38
N GLN A 15 5.20 -10.91 6.36
CA GLN A 15 5.24 -11.61 7.65
C GLN A 15 4.24 -12.75 7.75
N ALA A 16 3.52 -13.05 6.64
CA ALA A 16 2.50 -14.10 6.59
C ALA A 16 1.49 -14.01 7.75
N ARG A 17 1.00 -12.80 8.02
CA ARG A 17 0.06 -12.56 9.13
C ARG A 17 -1.33 -13.12 8.84
N GLU A 18 -1.76 -14.10 9.64
CA GLU A 18 -3.10 -14.64 9.54
C GLU A 18 -4.10 -13.75 10.30
N PRO A 19 -5.33 -13.61 9.81
CA PRO A 19 -5.94 -14.22 8.61
C PRO A 19 -5.75 -13.39 7.32
N PHE A 20 -4.84 -12.44 7.29
CA PHE A 20 -4.72 -11.42 6.25
C PHE A 20 -3.78 -11.79 5.10
N ALA A 21 -2.87 -12.74 5.35
CA ALA A 21 -1.79 -13.07 4.41
C ALA A 21 -2.29 -13.51 3.03
N GLU A 22 -3.34 -14.33 2.98
CA GLU A 22 -3.84 -14.86 1.70
C GLU A 22 -4.38 -13.76 0.80
N SER A 23 -5.18 -12.85 1.35
CA SER A 23 -5.73 -11.75 0.55
C SER A 23 -4.66 -10.74 0.13
N ALA A 24 -3.68 -10.48 0.99
CA ALA A 24 -2.53 -9.64 0.64
C ALA A 24 -1.72 -10.28 -0.50
N ARG A 25 -1.48 -11.58 -0.41
CA ARG A 25 -0.78 -12.33 -1.46
C ARG A 25 -1.50 -12.25 -2.80
N ALA A 26 -2.83 -12.34 -2.78
CA ALA A 26 -3.64 -12.26 -4.00
C ALA A 26 -3.45 -10.93 -4.72
N VAL A 27 -3.37 -9.81 -3.98
CA VAL A 27 -3.09 -8.48 -4.55
C VAL A 27 -1.72 -8.46 -5.24
N LEU A 28 -0.69 -8.95 -4.56
CA LEU A 28 0.66 -8.93 -5.12
C LEU A 28 0.83 -9.89 -6.28
N ARG A 29 0.12 -11.02 -6.28
CA ARG A 29 0.08 -11.92 -7.44
C ARG A 29 -0.54 -11.24 -8.66
N ALA A 30 -1.61 -10.48 -8.44
CA ALA A 30 -2.24 -9.73 -9.52
C ALA A 30 -1.26 -8.72 -10.13
N ALA A 31 -0.47 -8.05 -9.30
CA ALA A 31 0.56 -7.12 -9.76
C ALA A 31 1.67 -7.86 -10.52
N ALA A 32 2.13 -9.00 -10.01
CA ALA A 32 3.15 -9.81 -10.65
C ALA A 32 2.69 -10.35 -12.01
N SER A 33 1.39 -10.60 -12.16
CA SER A 33 0.76 -11.05 -13.41
C SER A 33 0.36 -9.88 -14.33
N GLU A 34 0.73 -8.67 -13.97
CA GLU A 34 0.45 -7.45 -14.76
C GLU A 34 -1.05 -7.17 -14.97
N LEU A 35 -1.89 -7.67 -14.06
CA LEU A 35 -3.33 -7.37 -14.06
C LEU A 35 -3.64 -6.00 -13.49
N CYS A 36 -2.71 -5.44 -12.73
CA CYS A 36 -2.80 -4.10 -12.15
C CYS A 36 -1.39 -3.59 -11.88
N LEU A 37 -1.29 -2.29 -11.61
CA LEU A 37 -0.05 -1.67 -11.13
C LEU A 37 -0.22 -1.38 -9.64
N CYS A 38 0.54 -2.07 -8.79
CA CYS A 38 0.59 -1.79 -7.36
C CYS A 38 1.75 -0.85 -7.07
N CYS A 39 1.49 0.16 -6.24
CA CYS A 39 2.47 1.15 -5.82
C CYS A 39 2.54 1.22 -4.30
N ILE A 40 3.71 1.56 -3.79
CA ILE A 40 3.93 1.96 -2.41
C ILE A 40 4.56 3.35 -2.41
N THR A 41 4.55 4.05 -1.29
CA THR A 41 5.22 5.34 -1.19
C THR A 41 6.65 5.17 -0.69
N ALA A 42 7.52 6.13 -0.98
CA ALA A 42 8.88 6.15 -0.44
C ALA A 42 8.88 6.16 1.09
N LYS A 43 7.93 6.87 1.70
CA LYS A 43 7.73 6.88 3.16
C LYS A 43 7.37 5.48 3.68
N SER A 44 6.45 4.78 3.01
CA SER A 44 6.07 3.41 3.36
C SER A 44 7.24 2.44 3.25
N ALA A 45 8.13 2.63 2.29
CA ALA A 45 9.28 1.75 2.09
C ALA A 45 10.18 1.70 3.34
N THR A 46 10.42 2.84 3.98
CA THR A 46 11.20 2.87 5.22
C THR A 46 10.45 2.19 6.37
N ASP A 47 9.15 2.39 6.48
CA ASP A 47 8.33 1.72 7.50
C ASP A 47 8.35 0.20 7.29
N ILE A 48 8.21 -0.26 6.06
CA ILE A 48 8.27 -1.69 5.70
C ILE A 48 9.63 -2.27 6.10
N TYR A 49 10.72 -1.57 5.81
CA TYR A 49 12.05 -2.01 6.23
C TYR A 49 12.12 -2.22 7.74
N TYR A 50 11.73 -1.24 8.53
CA TYR A 50 11.86 -1.34 9.98
C TYR A 50 10.91 -2.37 10.60
N LEU A 51 9.70 -2.52 10.07
CA LEU A 51 8.78 -3.57 10.52
C LEU A 51 9.31 -4.96 10.16
N THR A 52 9.93 -5.10 9.00
CA THR A 52 10.58 -6.35 8.59
C THR A 52 11.79 -6.66 9.48
N HIS A 53 12.60 -5.64 9.76
CA HIS A 53 13.79 -5.79 10.61
C HIS A 53 13.45 -6.23 12.03
N ARG A 54 12.32 -5.81 12.58
CA ARG A 54 11.84 -6.27 13.89
C ARG A 54 11.66 -7.79 13.95
N CYS A 55 11.33 -8.40 12.82
CA CYS A 55 11.11 -9.85 12.73
C CYS A 55 12.41 -10.60 12.38
N THR A 56 13.19 -10.08 11.44
CA THR A 56 14.39 -10.76 10.93
C THR A 56 15.61 -10.53 11.80
N HIS A 57 15.71 -9.38 12.48
CA HIS A 57 16.89 -8.91 13.18
C HIS A 57 18.14 -8.94 12.31
N ASN A 58 17.97 -8.79 10.99
CA ASN A 58 19.04 -8.93 10.00
C ASN A 58 18.86 -7.87 8.91
N ASP A 59 19.81 -6.94 8.83
CA ASP A 59 19.74 -5.83 7.87
C ASP A 59 19.76 -6.32 6.42
N LYS A 60 20.68 -7.24 6.12
CA LYS A 60 20.82 -7.76 4.76
C LYS A 60 19.55 -8.47 4.27
N GLU A 61 18.96 -9.29 5.13
CA GLU A 61 17.71 -9.97 4.82
C GLU A 61 16.56 -8.99 4.64
N SER A 62 16.46 -7.97 5.49
CA SER A 62 15.41 -6.96 5.43
C SER A 62 15.51 -6.12 4.15
N ARG A 63 16.72 -5.73 3.75
CA ARG A 63 16.95 -5.02 2.47
C ARG A 63 16.61 -5.91 1.28
N SER A 64 16.94 -7.19 1.35
CA SER A 64 16.63 -8.15 0.28
C SER A 64 15.13 -8.30 0.09
N LYS A 65 14.37 -8.39 1.18
CA LYS A 65 12.89 -8.48 1.11
C LYS A 65 12.27 -7.22 0.50
N LEU A 66 12.78 -6.06 0.86
CA LEU A 66 12.33 -4.80 0.26
C LEU A 66 12.63 -4.76 -1.24
N GLU A 67 13.84 -5.18 -1.64
CA GLU A 67 14.22 -5.24 -3.05
C GLU A 67 13.31 -6.19 -3.85
N GLN A 68 13.00 -7.35 -3.28
CA GLN A 68 12.08 -8.31 -3.91
C GLN A 68 10.68 -7.72 -4.07
N LEU A 69 10.19 -6.99 -3.07
CA LEU A 69 8.91 -6.29 -3.15
C LEU A 69 8.90 -5.29 -4.31
N LEU A 70 9.99 -4.54 -4.49
CA LEU A 70 10.10 -3.54 -5.55
C LEU A 70 10.23 -4.14 -6.95
N SER A 71 10.37 -5.47 -7.06
CA SER A 71 10.28 -6.16 -8.36
C SER A 71 8.83 -6.30 -8.85
N VAL A 72 7.84 -6.21 -7.94
CA VAL A 72 6.42 -6.33 -8.29
C VAL A 72 5.60 -5.07 -7.98
N ALA A 73 6.10 -4.18 -7.14
CA ALA A 73 5.44 -2.93 -6.78
C ALA A 73 6.34 -1.74 -7.12
N ARG A 74 5.74 -0.70 -7.69
CA ARG A 74 6.46 0.55 -7.99
C ARG A 74 6.47 1.45 -6.77
N MET A 75 7.57 2.17 -6.55
CA MET A 75 7.65 3.15 -5.47
C MET A 75 7.35 4.56 -6.00
N LEU A 76 6.44 5.25 -5.32
CA LEU A 76 6.08 6.64 -5.61
C LEU A 76 6.85 7.59 -4.70
N ASP A 77 7.19 8.76 -5.23
CA ASP A 77 7.79 9.80 -4.42
C ASP A 77 6.83 10.27 -3.33
N SER A 78 7.37 10.54 -2.14
CA SER A 78 6.66 11.25 -1.07
C SER A 78 7.11 12.71 -1.12
N ALA A 79 6.16 13.64 -1.20
CA ALA A 79 6.45 15.05 -1.41
C ALA A 79 6.04 15.90 -0.21
N ALA A 80 6.75 17.00 0.01
CA ALA A 80 6.40 17.98 1.04
C ALA A 80 4.95 18.48 0.87
N ASP A 81 4.52 18.66 -0.38
CA ASP A 81 3.16 19.11 -0.70
C ASP A 81 2.08 18.14 -0.20
N ASP A 82 2.36 16.84 -0.20
CA ASP A 82 1.43 15.83 0.32
C ASP A 82 1.17 16.06 1.81
N VAL A 83 2.23 16.35 2.56
CA VAL A 83 2.14 16.64 4.00
C VAL A 83 1.40 17.96 4.24
N LEU A 84 1.74 18.99 3.49
CA LEU A 84 1.10 20.32 3.64
C LEU A 84 -0.40 20.25 3.35
N ARG A 85 -0.82 19.52 2.34
CA ARG A 85 -2.23 19.34 1.99
C ARG A 85 -2.99 18.47 2.99
N ALA A 86 -2.29 17.57 3.67
CA ALA A 86 -2.90 16.71 4.68
C ALA A 86 -3.25 17.47 5.98
N ILE A 87 -2.53 18.55 6.30
CA ILE A 87 -2.71 19.30 7.55
C ILE A 87 -4.18 19.73 7.74
N PRO A 88 -4.85 20.39 6.76
CA PRO A 88 -6.24 20.78 6.94
C PRO A 88 -7.26 19.67 6.68
N SER A 89 -6.82 18.46 6.37
CA SER A 89 -7.70 17.33 6.03
C SER A 89 -8.59 16.93 7.22
N GLU A 90 -9.80 16.47 6.89
CA GLU A 90 -10.74 15.92 7.88
C GLU A 90 -10.53 14.42 8.13
N ILE A 91 -9.56 13.79 7.47
CA ILE A 91 -9.19 12.39 7.73
C ILE A 91 -8.59 12.31 9.13
N SER A 92 -9.12 11.41 9.97
CA SER A 92 -8.76 11.36 11.39
C SER A 92 -7.32 10.92 11.64
N ASP A 93 -6.78 10.01 10.84
CA ASP A 93 -5.40 9.57 10.93
C ASP A 93 -4.54 10.40 9.98
N PHE A 94 -3.54 11.11 10.52
CA PHE A 94 -2.71 12.01 9.72
C PHE A 94 -1.88 11.28 8.66
N GLU A 95 -1.35 10.11 9.00
CA GLU A 95 -0.57 9.31 8.06
C GLU A 95 -1.43 8.87 6.87
N ASP A 96 -2.69 8.47 7.14
CA ASP A 96 -3.64 8.10 6.09
C ASP A 96 -4.01 9.32 5.23
N ALA A 97 -4.13 10.50 5.84
CA ALA A 97 -4.38 11.74 5.11
C ALA A 97 -3.23 12.03 4.12
N VAL A 98 -1.99 11.87 4.56
CA VAL A 98 -0.81 12.02 3.69
C VAL A 98 -0.83 10.99 2.57
N MET A 99 -1.18 9.75 2.86
CA MET A 99 -1.28 8.69 1.86
C MET A 99 -2.29 9.04 0.76
N ILE A 100 -3.46 9.55 1.15
CA ILE A 100 -4.49 9.98 0.20
C ILE A 100 -3.94 11.10 -0.70
N GLU A 101 -3.28 12.10 -0.13
CA GLU A 101 -2.71 13.20 -0.92
C GLU A 101 -1.64 12.73 -1.90
N THR A 102 -0.81 11.79 -1.50
CA THR A 102 0.18 11.16 -2.38
C THR A 102 -0.52 10.42 -3.53
N ALA A 103 -1.57 9.66 -3.21
CA ALA A 103 -2.33 8.90 -4.21
C ALA A 103 -2.98 9.82 -5.24
N VAL A 104 -3.60 10.91 -4.80
CA VAL A 104 -4.23 11.90 -5.68
C VAL A 104 -3.19 12.56 -6.59
N ARG A 105 -2.10 13.04 -6.02
CA ARG A 105 -1.02 13.70 -6.78
C ARG A 105 -0.40 12.76 -7.81
N SER A 106 -0.28 11.48 -7.48
CA SER A 106 0.36 10.47 -8.33
C SER A 106 -0.60 9.83 -9.34
N GLY A 107 -1.87 10.25 -9.36
CA GLY A 107 -2.85 9.73 -10.31
C GLY A 107 -3.26 8.28 -10.07
N MET A 108 -3.28 7.84 -8.83
CA MET A 108 -3.75 6.49 -8.47
C MET A 108 -5.27 6.40 -8.63
N ASP A 109 -5.76 5.23 -9.04
CA ASP A 109 -7.19 4.98 -9.20
C ASP A 109 -7.86 4.62 -7.88
N CYS A 110 -7.11 4.03 -6.94
CA CYS A 110 -7.65 3.58 -5.66
C CYS A 110 -6.53 3.38 -4.63
N ILE A 111 -6.96 3.15 -3.38
CA ILE A 111 -6.10 2.73 -2.27
C ILE A 111 -6.57 1.37 -1.80
N ILE A 112 -5.64 0.47 -1.50
CA ILE A 112 -5.92 -0.85 -0.92
C ILE A 112 -5.47 -0.85 0.54
N THR A 113 -6.39 -1.11 1.46
CA THR A 113 -6.13 -1.13 2.90
C THR A 113 -7.07 -2.10 3.61
N ARG A 114 -6.69 -2.56 4.81
CA ARG A 114 -7.59 -3.29 5.70
C ARG A 114 -8.55 -2.35 6.44
N ASN A 115 -8.13 -1.11 6.66
CA ASN A 115 -8.79 -0.14 7.53
C ASN A 115 -9.60 0.87 6.72
N THR A 116 -10.56 0.38 5.92
CA THR A 116 -11.36 1.25 5.03
C THR A 116 -12.09 2.37 5.77
N LYS A 117 -12.42 2.18 7.04
CA LYS A 117 -13.10 3.19 7.88
C LYS A 117 -12.23 4.44 8.07
N ASP A 118 -10.92 4.28 8.19
CA ASP A 118 -9.98 5.38 8.38
C ASP A 118 -9.88 6.26 7.13
N TYR A 119 -10.34 5.74 5.99
CA TYR A 119 -10.33 6.42 4.71
C TYR A 119 -11.74 6.84 4.25
N ALA A 120 -12.73 6.85 5.14
CA ALA A 120 -14.14 7.07 4.78
C ALA A 120 -14.38 8.38 4.02
N ARG A 121 -13.54 9.39 4.21
CA ARG A 121 -13.63 10.70 3.54
C ARG A 121 -12.65 10.86 2.38
N SER A 122 -12.05 9.76 1.93
CA SER A 122 -11.14 9.79 0.79
C SER A 122 -11.86 10.21 -0.49
N VAL A 123 -11.21 11.06 -1.28
CA VAL A 123 -11.74 11.51 -2.58
C VAL A 123 -11.54 10.45 -3.67
N ILE A 124 -10.72 9.44 -3.43
CA ILE A 124 -10.55 8.31 -4.35
C ILE A 124 -11.08 7.03 -3.71
N PRO A 125 -11.50 6.03 -4.53
CA PRO A 125 -12.02 4.77 -4.00
C PRO A 125 -11.01 4.05 -3.12
N VAL A 126 -11.52 3.38 -2.07
CA VAL A 126 -10.71 2.61 -1.12
C VAL A 126 -11.30 1.21 -1.04
N TYR A 127 -10.47 0.22 -1.18
CA TYR A 127 -10.88 -1.19 -1.20
C TYR A 127 -10.08 -2.02 -0.21
N THR A 128 -10.71 -3.06 0.35
CA THR A 128 -9.96 -4.13 0.99
C THR A 128 -9.28 -4.98 -0.10
N PRO A 129 -8.26 -5.77 0.25
CA PRO A 129 -7.64 -6.69 -0.72
C PRO A 129 -8.66 -7.58 -1.44
N LYS A 130 -9.64 -8.13 -0.71
CA LYS A 130 -10.67 -8.98 -1.31
C LYS A 130 -11.56 -8.23 -2.29
N GLN A 131 -11.98 -7.02 -1.92
CA GLN A 131 -12.80 -6.18 -2.80
C GLN A 131 -12.03 -5.82 -4.08
N PHE A 132 -10.75 -5.50 -3.95
CA PHE A 132 -9.92 -5.14 -5.09
C PHE A 132 -9.73 -6.30 -6.06
N VAL A 133 -9.44 -7.50 -5.55
CA VAL A 133 -9.27 -8.68 -6.39
C VAL A 133 -10.57 -9.03 -7.14
N ARG A 134 -11.72 -8.93 -6.47
CA ARG A 134 -13.02 -9.12 -7.12
C ARG A 134 -13.24 -8.10 -8.23
N LEU A 135 -12.86 -6.86 -8.00
CA LEU A 135 -12.98 -5.81 -9.01
C LEU A 135 -12.15 -6.15 -10.26
N LEU A 136 -10.93 -6.63 -10.10
CA LEU A 136 -10.09 -7.06 -11.21
C LEU A 136 -10.70 -8.24 -11.97
N GLU A 137 -11.30 -9.20 -11.26
CA GLU A 137 -11.95 -10.35 -11.88
C GLU A 137 -13.15 -9.94 -12.74
N GLN A 138 -13.89 -8.91 -12.30
CA GLN A 138 -15.03 -8.38 -13.05
C GLN A 138 -14.61 -7.61 -14.30
N GLU A 139 -13.45 -7.00 -14.30
CA GLU A 139 -12.90 -6.26 -15.45
C GLU A 139 -12.24 -7.20 -16.47
N GLY A 140 -11.77 -8.34 -16.01
CA GLY A 140 -11.17 -9.37 -16.85
C GLY A 140 -12.23 -10.31 -17.42
#